data_0c405a824b13e57c6afb467b6413a478
#
_entry.id   0c405a824b13e57c6afb467b6413a478
#
_cell.length_a   1.000
_cell.length_b   1.000
_cell.length_c   1.000
_cell.angle_alpha   90.00
_cell.angle_beta   90.00
_cell.angle_gamma   90.00
#
_symmetry.space_group_name_H-M   'P 1'
#
loop_
_entity.id
_entity.type
_entity.pdbx_description
1 polymer ?
#
loop_
_entity_poly.entity_id
_entity_poly.type
_entity_poly.pdbx_seq_one_letter_code
_entity_poly.pdbx_strand_id
1 'polypeptide(L)'
;MYVKIFVEGKQDREFLEVYLKYLGYSNAEILVCNGNVININIRSSIQEARDRGQKILVIFDSDDSCENTMERLIRESEELLSKSEIFLFPNNSQKGELETLLFAIAKEPQVCQCFEGYKTCISLYNPDYAKNIHKKSARYAYFEALGLLDEKKRKEAYSKVFDFDSLYLETLKGFLQKHC
;
A
#
# COMPACT_ATOMS: atom_id res chain seq x y z
N MET A 1 20.15 -11.71 2.40
CA MET A 1 19.19 -12.46 1.56
C MET A 1 18.40 -11.45 0.76
N TYR A 2 18.10 -11.72 -0.51
CA TYR A 2 17.36 -10.79 -1.37
C TYR A 2 15.85 -11.03 -1.26
N VAL A 3 15.07 -9.96 -1.20
CA VAL A 3 13.61 -10.03 -0.99
C VAL A 3 12.90 -9.48 -2.23
N LYS A 4 11.92 -10.21 -2.77
CA LYS A 4 10.99 -9.70 -3.79
C LYS A 4 9.66 -9.36 -3.16
N ILE A 5 9.21 -8.12 -3.35
CA ILE A 5 7.95 -7.61 -2.83
C ILE A 5 7.02 -7.33 -4.00
N PHE A 6 5.90 -8.00 -4.05
CA PHE A 6 4.84 -7.78 -5.04
C PHE A 6 3.80 -6.83 -4.48
N VAL A 7 3.44 -5.80 -5.24
CA VAL A 7 2.46 -4.78 -4.86
C VAL A 7 1.43 -4.57 -5.97
N GLU A 8 0.24 -4.08 -5.64
CA GLU A 8 -0.82 -3.88 -6.63
C GLU A 8 -0.48 -2.80 -7.65
N GLY A 9 0.01 -1.65 -7.19
CA GLY A 9 0.15 -0.47 -8.01
C GLY A 9 1.43 0.33 -7.81
N LYS A 10 1.61 1.33 -8.67
CA LYS A 10 2.78 2.23 -8.62
C LYS A 10 2.85 3.04 -7.32
N GLN A 11 1.70 3.31 -6.70
CA GLN A 11 1.62 4.12 -5.48
C GLN A 11 2.11 3.34 -4.27
N ASP A 12 1.78 2.06 -4.20
CA ASP A 12 2.26 1.14 -3.16
C ASP A 12 3.77 0.99 -3.26
N ARG A 13 4.26 0.83 -4.49
CA ARG A 13 5.70 0.81 -4.77
C ARG A 13 6.38 2.10 -4.31
N GLU A 14 5.83 3.26 -4.65
CA GLU A 14 6.38 4.57 -4.28
C GLU A 14 6.51 4.72 -2.76
N PHE A 15 5.45 4.36 -2.02
CA PHE A 15 5.45 4.38 -0.57
C PHE A 15 6.49 3.41 0.01
N LEU A 16 6.49 2.16 -0.43
CA LEU A 16 7.39 1.14 0.10
C LEU A 16 8.85 1.40 -0.23
N GLU A 17 9.19 1.94 -1.42
CA GLU A 17 10.57 2.36 -1.75
C GLU A 17 11.09 3.37 -0.73
N VAL A 18 10.26 4.35 -0.36
CA VAL A 18 10.65 5.37 0.62
C VAL A 18 10.69 4.79 2.04
N TYR A 19 9.70 3.97 2.41
CA TYR A 19 9.61 3.42 3.75
C TYR A 19 10.73 2.38 4.04
N LEU A 20 11.03 1.50 3.08
CA LEU A 20 12.16 0.56 3.19
C LEU A 20 13.49 1.29 3.33
N LYS A 21 13.69 2.35 2.55
CA LYS A 21 14.89 3.21 2.68
C LYS A 21 14.96 3.88 4.06
N TYR A 22 13.84 4.36 4.59
CA TYR A 22 13.76 4.93 5.93
C TYR A 22 14.14 3.89 7.01
N LEU A 23 13.70 2.65 6.85
CA LEU A 23 14.05 1.54 7.74
C LEU A 23 15.50 1.01 7.55
N GLY A 24 16.23 1.49 6.54
CA GLY A 24 17.60 1.08 6.25
C GLY A 24 17.73 -0.20 5.40
N TYR A 25 16.64 -0.67 4.79
CA TYR A 25 16.67 -1.85 3.92
C TYR A 25 17.03 -1.47 2.48
N SER A 26 18.01 -2.17 1.90
CA SER A 26 18.50 -1.98 0.53
C SER A 26 18.47 -3.24 -0.33
N ASN A 27 18.04 -4.36 0.24
CA ASN A 27 18.07 -5.69 -0.37
C ASN A 27 16.71 -6.17 -0.89
N ALA A 28 15.77 -5.24 -1.14
CA ALA A 28 14.43 -5.53 -1.62
C ALA A 28 14.22 -4.99 -3.04
N GLU A 29 13.57 -5.81 -3.87
CA GLU A 29 13.05 -5.42 -5.18
C GLU A 29 11.53 -5.36 -5.12
N ILE A 30 10.93 -4.23 -5.54
CA ILE A 30 9.47 -4.06 -5.53
C ILE A 30 8.94 -4.17 -6.95
N LEU A 31 8.04 -5.13 -7.17
CA LEU A 31 7.41 -5.45 -8.45
C LEU A 31 5.92 -5.06 -8.43
N VAL A 32 5.49 -4.32 -9.44
CA VAL A 32 4.09 -3.89 -9.58
C VAL A 32 3.30 -4.91 -10.39
N CYS A 33 2.21 -5.41 -9.81
CA CYS A 33 1.32 -6.40 -10.44
C CYS A 33 0.33 -5.79 -11.44
N ASN A 34 0.08 -4.46 -11.36
CA ASN A 34 -0.94 -3.74 -12.12
C ASN A 34 -2.36 -4.28 -11.89
N GLY A 35 -2.68 -4.54 -10.65
CA GLY A 35 -3.98 -5.02 -10.17
C GLY A 35 -3.87 -5.92 -8.96
N ASN A 36 -5.01 -6.31 -8.41
CA ASN A 36 -5.13 -7.05 -7.16
C ASN A 36 -5.25 -8.58 -7.34
N VAL A 37 -4.90 -9.12 -8.53
CA VAL A 37 -5.00 -10.55 -8.86
C VAL A 37 -3.62 -11.14 -9.08
N ILE A 38 -3.36 -12.30 -8.49
CA ILE A 38 -2.15 -13.09 -8.75
C ILE A 38 -2.39 -13.96 -10.00
N ASN A 39 -2.14 -13.38 -11.16
CA ASN A 39 -2.26 -14.06 -12.45
C ASN A 39 -1.08 -15.01 -12.74
N ILE A 40 -1.14 -15.74 -13.86
CA ILE A 40 -0.12 -16.71 -14.26
C ILE A 40 1.29 -16.12 -14.34
N ASN A 41 1.46 -14.88 -14.80
CA ASN A 41 2.77 -14.26 -14.93
C ASN A 41 3.36 -13.94 -13.54
N ILE A 42 2.52 -13.50 -12.60
CA ILE A 42 2.94 -13.23 -11.23
C ILE A 42 3.30 -14.54 -10.53
N ARG A 43 2.50 -15.62 -10.71
CA ARG A 43 2.83 -16.95 -10.19
C ARG A 43 4.19 -17.45 -10.71
N SER A 44 4.43 -17.32 -12.00
CA SER A 44 5.72 -17.69 -12.59
C SER A 44 6.87 -16.89 -11.97
N SER A 45 6.70 -15.59 -11.75
CA SER A 45 7.71 -14.75 -11.11
C SER A 45 7.94 -15.12 -9.63
N ILE A 46 6.89 -15.53 -8.92
CA ILE A 46 6.99 -16.06 -7.55
C ILE A 46 7.79 -17.36 -7.54
N GLN A 47 7.46 -18.30 -8.45
CA GLN A 47 8.15 -19.58 -8.55
C GLN A 47 9.64 -19.39 -8.87
N GLU A 48 9.95 -18.57 -9.88
CA GLU A 48 11.36 -18.27 -10.22
C GLU A 48 12.14 -17.66 -9.05
N ALA A 49 11.51 -16.79 -8.26
CA ALA A 49 12.16 -16.20 -7.10
C ALA A 49 12.43 -17.25 -6.02
N ARG A 50 11.49 -18.20 -5.79
CA ARG A 50 11.71 -19.33 -4.87
C ARG A 50 12.83 -20.23 -5.34
N ASP A 51 12.87 -20.57 -6.62
CA ASP A 51 13.92 -21.42 -7.21
C ASP A 51 15.33 -20.81 -7.05
N ARG A 52 15.40 -19.47 -6.97
CA ARG A 52 16.62 -18.71 -6.68
C ARG A 52 16.91 -18.53 -5.19
N GLY A 53 16.11 -19.09 -4.30
CA GLY A 53 16.25 -18.95 -2.85
C GLY A 53 15.98 -17.54 -2.31
N GLN A 54 15.21 -16.73 -3.06
CA GLN A 54 14.81 -15.41 -2.64
C GLN A 54 13.59 -15.49 -1.72
N LYS A 55 13.49 -14.57 -0.77
CA LYS A 55 12.25 -14.37 -0.01
C LYS A 55 11.21 -13.63 -0.86
N ILE A 56 9.95 -13.96 -0.65
CA ILE A 56 8.81 -13.38 -1.38
C ILE A 56 7.86 -12.75 -0.38
N LEU A 57 7.42 -11.55 -0.65
CA LEU A 57 6.36 -10.87 0.06
C LEU A 57 5.32 -10.35 -0.93
N VAL A 58 4.06 -10.39 -0.52
CA VAL A 58 2.94 -9.75 -1.21
C VAL A 58 2.35 -8.69 -0.28
N ILE A 59 2.27 -7.46 -0.74
CA ILE A 59 1.70 -6.34 0.03
C ILE A 59 0.61 -5.70 -0.81
N PHE A 60 -0.64 -6.02 -0.50
CA PHE A 60 -1.83 -5.62 -1.26
C PHE A 60 -2.82 -4.87 -0.37
N ASP A 61 -3.84 -4.30 -0.97
CA ASP A 61 -4.97 -3.73 -0.24
C ASP A 61 -5.87 -4.85 0.30
N SER A 62 -6.48 -4.65 1.48
CA SER A 62 -7.43 -5.62 2.03
C SER A 62 -8.83 -5.49 1.41
N ASP A 63 -9.05 -4.42 0.65
CA ASP A 63 -10.36 -4.09 0.10
C ASP A 63 -11.48 -4.12 1.19
N ASP A 64 -12.45 -5.01 1.03
CA ASP A 64 -13.60 -5.11 1.95
C ASP A 64 -13.39 -6.08 3.11
N SER A 65 -12.43 -7.00 3.02
CA SER A 65 -12.16 -8.01 4.05
C SER A 65 -10.74 -8.56 3.97
N CYS A 66 -9.98 -8.41 5.07
CA CYS A 66 -8.64 -9.01 5.18
C CYS A 66 -8.69 -10.54 5.01
N GLU A 67 -9.66 -11.21 5.64
CA GLU A 67 -9.76 -12.66 5.60
C GLU A 67 -10.02 -13.17 4.18
N ASN A 68 -11.05 -12.63 3.52
CA ASN A 68 -11.40 -13.02 2.14
C ASN A 68 -10.26 -12.72 1.16
N THR A 69 -9.61 -11.57 1.31
CA THR A 69 -8.48 -11.19 0.44
C THR A 69 -7.29 -12.11 0.68
N MET A 70 -6.97 -12.43 1.93
CA MET A 70 -5.90 -13.36 2.28
C MET A 70 -6.12 -14.75 1.66
N GLU A 71 -7.32 -15.31 1.83
CA GLU A 71 -7.69 -16.61 1.25
C GLU A 71 -7.68 -16.60 -0.29
N ARG A 72 -8.16 -15.50 -0.89
CA ARG A 72 -8.11 -15.30 -2.33
C ARG A 72 -6.69 -15.33 -2.87
N LEU A 73 -5.76 -14.56 -2.26
CA LEU A 73 -4.38 -14.48 -2.71
C LEU A 73 -3.63 -15.83 -2.58
N ILE A 74 -3.87 -16.57 -1.50
CA ILE A 74 -3.31 -17.93 -1.33
C ILE A 74 -3.81 -18.86 -2.42
N ARG A 75 -5.12 -18.90 -2.67
CA ARG A 75 -5.72 -19.72 -3.73
C ARG A 75 -5.25 -19.32 -5.12
N GLU A 76 -5.20 -18.03 -5.44
CA GLU A 76 -4.71 -17.51 -6.72
C GLU A 76 -3.24 -17.81 -6.96
N SER A 77 -2.46 -17.91 -5.89
CA SER A 77 -1.05 -18.30 -5.98
C SER A 77 -0.83 -19.81 -6.13
N GLU A 78 -1.91 -20.62 -6.15
CA GLU A 78 -1.84 -22.10 -6.12
C GLU A 78 -1.00 -22.59 -4.93
N GLU A 79 -1.21 -21.98 -3.76
CA GLU A 79 -0.50 -22.27 -2.50
C GLU A 79 1.01 -21.99 -2.52
N LEU A 80 1.50 -21.28 -3.53
CA LEU A 80 2.89 -20.79 -3.55
C LEU A 80 3.17 -19.77 -2.45
N LEU A 81 2.14 -19.14 -1.87
CA LEU A 81 2.25 -18.16 -0.79
C LEU A 81 1.64 -18.70 0.51
N SER A 82 2.32 -18.43 1.60
CA SER A 82 1.81 -18.63 2.95
C SER A 82 1.24 -17.32 3.52
N LYS A 83 0.34 -17.42 4.53
CA LYS A 83 -0.19 -16.24 5.24
C LYS A 83 0.92 -15.33 5.79
N SER A 84 2.05 -15.90 6.20
CA SER A 84 3.16 -15.14 6.77
C SER A 84 3.95 -14.31 5.75
N GLU A 85 3.71 -14.51 4.46
CA GLU A 85 4.36 -13.79 3.36
C GLU A 85 3.45 -12.70 2.76
N ILE A 86 2.23 -12.58 3.28
CA ILE A 86 1.24 -11.61 2.80
C ILE A 86 0.99 -10.55 3.87
N PHE A 87 1.05 -9.30 3.48
CA PHE A 87 0.59 -8.16 4.25
C PHE A 87 -0.55 -7.47 3.52
N LEU A 88 -1.59 -7.13 4.24
CA LEU A 88 -2.74 -6.41 3.71
C LEU A 88 -2.84 -5.02 4.33
N PHE A 89 -2.80 -3.98 3.49
CA PHE A 89 -3.07 -2.63 3.97
C PHE A 89 -4.49 -2.51 4.55
N PRO A 90 -4.67 -1.67 5.60
CA PRO A 90 -3.66 -0.81 6.22
C PRO A 90 -2.79 -1.51 7.27
N ASN A 91 -3.23 -2.62 7.90
CA ASN A 91 -2.54 -3.18 9.08
C ASN A 91 -2.83 -4.68 9.33
N ASN A 92 -3.13 -5.46 8.31
CA ASN A 92 -3.48 -6.88 8.39
C ASN A 92 -4.76 -7.25 9.19
N SER A 93 -5.50 -6.27 9.69
CA SER A 93 -6.68 -6.53 10.54
C SER A 93 -7.91 -5.73 10.15
N GLN A 94 -7.71 -4.53 9.64
CA GLN A 94 -8.78 -3.64 9.20
C GLN A 94 -8.92 -3.67 7.69
N LYS A 95 -10.14 -3.52 7.21
CA LYS A 95 -10.38 -3.27 5.78
C LYS A 95 -9.83 -1.91 5.37
N GLY A 96 -9.33 -1.81 4.16
CA GLY A 96 -8.85 -0.55 3.61
C GLY A 96 -7.75 -0.73 2.59
N GLU A 97 -7.07 0.35 2.33
CA GLU A 97 -6.11 0.53 1.26
C GLU A 97 -4.86 1.25 1.80
N LEU A 98 -3.84 1.40 0.95
CA LEU A 98 -2.68 2.24 1.27
C LEU A 98 -3.11 3.65 1.72
N GLU A 99 -4.13 4.24 1.08
CA GLU A 99 -4.64 5.57 1.43
C GLU A 99 -5.14 5.62 2.88
N THR A 100 -5.77 4.55 3.37
CA THR A 100 -6.20 4.45 4.77
C THR A 100 -5.01 4.53 5.73
N LEU A 101 -3.93 3.81 5.42
CA LEU A 101 -2.69 3.87 6.20
C LEU A 101 -2.08 5.27 6.15
N LEU A 102 -1.92 5.86 4.95
CA LEU A 102 -1.31 7.18 4.79
C LEU A 102 -2.05 8.27 5.55
N PHE A 103 -3.39 8.23 5.56
CA PHE A 103 -4.18 9.21 6.29
C PHE A 103 -4.10 9.05 7.80
N ALA A 104 -3.95 7.81 8.29
CA ALA A 104 -3.75 7.55 9.71
C ALA A 104 -2.40 8.10 10.23
N ILE A 105 -1.40 8.27 9.34
CA ILE A 105 -0.08 8.79 9.69
C ILE A 105 0.22 10.18 9.08
N ALA A 106 -0.78 10.84 8.51
CA ALA A 106 -0.60 12.18 7.93
C ALA A 106 -0.27 13.22 9.00
N LYS A 107 0.78 14.03 8.77
CA LYS A 107 1.17 15.11 9.70
C LYS A 107 0.23 16.31 9.63
N GLU A 108 -0.50 16.45 8.52
CA GLU A 108 -1.52 17.49 8.32
C GLU A 108 -2.92 16.84 8.16
N PRO A 109 -3.46 16.24 9.24
CA PRO A 109 -4.73 15.50 9.17
C PRO A 109 -5.92 16.40 8.80
N GLN A 110 -5.84 17.72 9.03
CA GLN A 110 -6.86 18.68 8.64
C GLN A 110 -7.08 18.73 7.13
N VAL A 111 -6.00 18.56 6.34
CA VAL A 111 -6.09 18.49 4.87
C VAL A 111 -6.92 17.27 4.44
N CYS A 112 -6.72 16.12 5.10
CA CYS A 112 -7.52 14.92 4.87
C CYS A 112 -8.99 15.15 5.23
N GLN A 113 -9.27 15.82 6.35
CA GLN A 113 -10.64 16.19 6.78
C GLN A 113 -11.33 17.12 5.77
N CYS A 114 -10.60 18.09 5.19
CA CYS A 114 -11.14 18.96 4.14
C CYS A 114 -11.60 18.16 2.92
N PHE A 115 -10.84 17.12 2.52
CA PHE A 115 -11.24 16.28 1.41
C PHE A 115 -12.49 15.43 1.73
N GLU A 116 -12.61 14.91 2.94
CA GLU A 116 -13.83 14.20 3.37
C GLU A 116 -15.03 15.17 3.45
N GLY A 117 -14.81 16.41 3.85
CA GLY A 117 -15.82 17.48 3.77
C GLY A 117 -16.28 17.76 2.34
N TYR A 118 -15.36 17.81 1.39
CA TYR A 118 -15.65 17.90 -0.04
C TYR A 118 -16.53 16.73 -0.52
N LYS A 119 -16.18 15.50 -0.20
CA LYS A 119 -16.96 14.31 -0.57
C LYS A 119 -18.38 14.37 0.01
N THR A 120 -18.49 14.78 1.28
CA THR A 120 -19.77 14.94 1.96
C THR A 120 -20.62 16.00 1.26
N CYS A 121 -20.03 17.15 0.94
CA CYS A 121 -20.74 18.24 0.23
C CYS A 121 -21.27 17.77 -1.13
N ILE A 122 -20.46 17.07 -1.92
CA ILE A 122 -20.87 16.52 -3.21
C ILE A 122 -21.98 15.47 -3.03
N SER A 123 -21.87 14.60 -2.02
CA SER A 123 -22.89 13.58 -1.74
C SER A 123 -24.26 14.18 -1.36
N LEU A 124 -24.24 15.26 -0.61
CA LEU A 124 -25.47 15.99 -0.26
C LEU A 124 -26.09 16.70 -1.47
N TYR A 125 -25.26 17.21 -2.39
CA TYR A 125 -25.73 17.85 -3.61
C TYR A 125 -26.27 16.82 -4.62
N ASN A 126 -25.51 15.78 -4.90
CA ASN A 126 -25.90 14.68 -5.78
C ASN A 126 -25.11 13.39 -5.43
N PRO A 127 -25.78 12.36 -4.85
CA PRO A 127 -25.14 11.12 -4.47
C PRO A 127 -24.44 10.38 -5.63
N ASP A 128 -24.95 10.52 -6.87
CA ASP A 128 -24.32 9.86 -8.03
C ASP A 128 -22.99 10.52 -8.40
N TYR A 129 -22.84 11.81 -8.17
CA TYR A 129 -21.55 12.48 -8.37
C TYR A 129 -20.51 12.02 -7.36
N ALA A 130 -20.91 11.77 -6.13
CA ALA A 130 -20.01 11.27 -5.10
C ALA A 130 -19.42 9.88 -5.43
N LYS A 131 -20.16 9.01 -6.13
CA LYS A 131 -19.69 7.71 -6.62
C LYS A 131 -18.55 7.83 -7.63
N ASN A 132 -18.46 8.96 -8.34
CA ASN A 132 -17.40 9.21 -9.32
C ASN A 132 -16.09 9.69 -8.68
N ILE A 133 -16.10 10.05 -7.39
CA ILE A 133 -14.90 10.48 -6.70
C ILE A 133 -14.03 9.25 -6.42
N HIS A 134 -12.95 9.14 -7.19
CA HIS A 134 -12.04 8.00 -7.08
C HIS A 134 -11.35 8.00 -5.70
N LYS A 135 -11.18 6.84 -5.08
CA LYS A 135 -10.52 6.67 -3.79
C LYS A 135 -9.14 7.35 -3.73
N LYS A 136 -8.33 7.21 -4.78
CA LYS A 136 -7.01 7.82 -4.90
C LYS A 136 -7.01 9.35 -4.98
N SER A 137 -8.16 9.99 -5.24
CA SER A 137 -8.27 11.46 -5.30
C SER A 137 -7.91 12.12 -3.98
N ALA A 138 -8.20 11.47 -2.87
CA ALA A 138 -7.87 11.97 -1.53
C ALA A 138 -6.35 12.15 -1.34
N ARG A 139 -5.55 11.18 -1.78
CA ARG A 139 -4.09 11.26 -1.72
C ARG A 139 -3.53 12.35 -2.62
N TYR A 140 -4.08 12.48 -3.83
CA TYR A 140 -3.68 13.57 -4.74
C TYR A 140 -4.03 14.94 -4.15
N ALA A 141 -5.22 15.11 -3.58
CA ALA A 141 -5.62 16.34 -2.91
C ALA A 141 -4.70 16.69 -1.73
N TYR A 142 -4.28 15.69 -0.96
CA TYR A 142 -3.31 15.89 0.13
C TYR A 142 -1.98 16.42 -0.40
N PHE A 143 -1.39 15.75 -1.39
CA PHE A 143 -0.13 16.20 -1.98
C PHE A 143 -0.25 17.54 -2.70
N GLU A 144 -1.36 17.80 -3.39
CA GLU A 144 -1.62 19.07 -4.05
C GLU A 144 -1.66 20.23 -3.07
N ALA A 145 -2.40 20.07 -1.96
CA ALA A 145 -2.47 21.07 -0.90
C ALA A 145 -1.09 21.40 -0.29
N LEU A 146 -0.17 20.43 -0.31
CA LEU A 146 1.20 20.60 0.18
C LEU A 146 2.20 21.00 -0.93
N GLY A 147 1.76 21.23 -2.18
CA GLY A 147 2.62 21.60 -3.30
C GLY A 147 3.50 20.46 -3.82
N LEU A 148 3.10 19.19 -3.63
CA LEU A 148 3.90 17.99 -3.88
C LEU A 148 3.36 17.13 -5.05
N LEU A 149 2.86 17.74 -6.13
CA LEU A 149 2.36 17.02 -7.30
C LEU A 149 3.47 16.35 -8.13
N ASP A 150 4.66 16.94 -8.15
CA ASP A 150 5.82 16.35 -8.81
C ASP A 150 6.30 15.08 -8.09
N GLU A 151 6.48 13.97 -8.84
CA GLU A 151 6.82 12.66 -8.27
C GLU A 151 8.14 12.68 -7.48
N LYS A 152 9.16 13.35 -8.00
CA LYS A 152 10.47 13.42 -7.35
C LYS A 152 10.38 14.19 -6.02
N LYS A 153 9.74 15.36 -6.05
CA LYS A 153 9.50 16.17 -4.84
C LYS A 153 8.68 15.40 -3.81
N ARG A 154 7.66 14.67 -4.27
CA ARG A 154 6.80 13.85 -3.41
C ARG A 154 7.60 12.75 -2.71
N LYS A 155 8.42 11.97 -3.44
CA LYS A 155 9.29 10.94 -2.85
C LYS A 155 10.26 11.52 -1.81
N GLU A 156 10.86 12.68 -2.07
CA GLU A 156 11.77 13.36 -1.16
C GLU A 156 11.07 13.92 0.10
N ALA A 157 9.76 14.17 0.00
CA ALA A 157 8.96 14.75 1.07
C ALA A 157 8.17 13.73 1.91
N TYR A 158 8.08 12.47 1.51
CA TYR A 158 7.22 11.48 2.19
C TYR A 158 7.39 11.47 3.71
N SER A 159 8.62 11.33 4.22
CA SER A 159 8.90 11.33 5.67
C SER A 159 8.70 12.71 6.33
N LYS A 160 8.55 13.77 5.55
CA LYS A 160 8.25 15.11 6.06
C LYS A 160 6.75 15.32 6.25
N VAL A 161 5.92 14.68 5.42
CA VAL A 161 4.46 14.86 5.40
C VAL A 161 3.71 13.69 6.03
N PHE A 162 4.36 12.54 6.18
CA PHE A 162 3.83 11.38 6.92
C PHE A 162 4.74 11.05 8.11
N ASP A 163 4.13 10.65 9.20
CA ASP A 163 4.82 10.23 10.42
C ASP A 163 5.25 8.76 10.33
N PHE A 164 6.48 8.53 9.91
CA PHE A 164 7.05 7.18 9.77
C PHE A 164 7.41 6.51 11.10
N ASP A 165 7.38 7.25 12.21
CA ASP A 165 7.54 6.72 13.56
C ASP A 165 6.20 6.40 14.24
N SER A 166 5.08 6.61 13.54
CA SER A 166 3.75 6.35 14.06
C SER A 166 3.58 4.89 14.48
N LEU A 167 2.97 4.67 15.64
CA LEU A 167 2.59 3.34 16.13
C LEU A 167 1.64 2.61 15.16
N TYR A 168 0.95 3.32 14.30
CA TYR A 168 0.08 2.73 13.28
C TYR A 168 0.87 1.90 12.25
N LEU A 169 2.17 2.19 12.07
CA LEU A 169 3.07 1.45 11.17
C LEU A 169 3.73 0.23 11.82
N GLU A 170 3.59 0.02 13.14
CA GLU A 170 4.31 -1.05 13.83
C GLU A 170 4.00 -2.46 13.27
N THR A 171 2.77 -2.71 12.80
CA THR A 171 2.41 -3.99 12.17
C THR A 171 3.16 -4.20 10.85
N LEU A 172 3.21 -3.18 9.98
CA LEU A 172 3.96 -3.23 8.73
C LEU A 172 5.46 -3.31 8.98
N LYS A 173 5.97 -2.53 9.92
CA LYS A 173 7.37 -2.55 10.33
C LYS A 173 7.80 -3.92 10.85
N GLY A 174 7.04 -4.51 11.75
CA GLY A 174 7.30 -5.86 12.26
C GLY A 174 7.25 -6.94 11.17
N PHE A 175 6.31 -6.81 10.21
CA PHE A 175 6.25 -7.69 9.04
C PHE A 175 7.52 -7.55 8.18
N LEU A 176 7.95 -6.34 7.86
CA LEU A 176 9.16 -6.11 7.07
C LEU A 176 10.43 -6.57 7.81
N GLN A 177 10.56 -6.28 9.11
CA GLN A 177 11.71 -6.70 9.92
C GLN A 177 11.90 -8.21 9.98
N LYS A 178 10.81 -8.98 9.99
CA LYS A 178 10.85 -10.44 9.97
C LYS A 178 11.40 -11.01 8.67
N HIS A 179 11.24 -10.27 7.57
CA HIS A 179 11.50 -10.79 6.23
C HIS A 179 12.66 -10.10 5.49
N CYS A 180 12.93 -8.82 5.76
CA CYS A 180 14.05 -8.05 5.20
C CYS A 180 15.23 -8.03 6.15
#